data_9fc227e4539354d4fd162550cc8c23ee
#
_entry.id   9fc227e4539354d4fd162550cc8c23ee
#
_cell.length_a   1.000
_cell.length_b   1.000
_cell.length_c   1.000
_cell.angle_alpha   90.00
_cell.angle_beta   90.00
_cell.angle_gamma   90.00
#
_symmetry.space_group_name_H-M   'P 1'
#
loop_
_entity.id
_entity.type
_entity.pdbx_description
1 polymer ?
#
loop_
_entity_poly.entity_id
_entity_poly.type
_entity_poly.pdbx_seq_one_letter_code
_entity_poly.pdbx_strand_id
1 'polypeptide(L)'
;MSKSLPVGRVGRVRSHRLRAVRLSIAAVVLCAAALAPLPAIAATFNPLLIISDENWRAGDSMSQAEVQAFLETQAGVLKTYACAEGGPNGLHSTVVKPASQIIAEAASYWNVNPKLIIATLQKEQSLITQPYHVATATHAYGTDYHLTNAMGCGVYAGSPDRHPGFGDQVWTGASKLGAAPAPDSTSPYAWSPGKVKKVYSYPDAANIWIYPLNQPTWNLYTYTPYYPQSSVWNWYVQFFEDPLSSPTVKPVYRFYNLKNGTHFYTASELEKYNVKSKMAKTYRYEGPAYYVNSLNPENVAPLYRFYNVKNGTHFYSASVSETANVKATLASTYRYEGIAYNVSLNPAGTPVHRFYRLNQGSHFYTASEVEKANTIYEFTSADFAKESRLRDSSQSGGV
;
A
#
# COMPACT_ATOMS: atom_id res chain seq x y z
N MET A 1 31.53 -36.19 81.79
CA MET A 1 31.13 -34.90 82.35
C MET A 1 30.21 -34.19 81.40
N SER A 2 28.93 -34.28 81.72
CA SER A 2 27.83 -33.77 80.93
C SER A 2 27.49 -32.34 81.36
N LYS A 3 27.25 -31.39 80.44
CA LYS A 3 26.53 -30.17 80.76
C LYS A 3 25.47 -29.96 79.74
N SER A 4 24.26 -30.15 80.16
CA SER A 4 23.01 -29.85 79.53
C SER A 4 22.77 -28.33 79.48
N LEU A 5 22.27 -27.78 78.38
CA LEU A 5 21.72 -26.43 78.22
C LEU A 5 20.20 -26.49 77.90
N PRO A 6 19.42 -25.51 78.35
CA PRO A 6 17.98 -25.65 78.51
C PRO A 6 17.19 -25.32 77.24
N VAL A 7 16.03 -25.96 77.18
CA VAL A 7 15.01 -25.81 76.13
C VAL A 7 14.32 -24.43 76.23
N GLY A 8 14.42 -23.61 75.20
CA GLY A 8 13.67 -22.38 75.06
C GLY A 8 12.26 -22.60 74.45
N ARG A 9 11.27 -21.99 75.11
CA ARG A 9 9.83 -22.06 74.77
C ARG A 9 9.55 -21.51 73.33
N VAL A 10 8.86 -22.34 72.55
CA VAL A 10 8.30 -22.00 71.30
C VAL A 10 7.03 -21.18 71.51
N GLY A 11 7.07 -19.92 71.11
CA GLY A 11 5.91 -19.02 71.06
C GLY A 11 4.93 -19.43 69.98
N ARG A 12 3.67 -19.55 70.37
CA ARG A 12 2.54 -19.79 69.42
C ARG A 12 2.38 -18.56 68.47
N VAL A 13 2.65 -18.73 67.16
CA VAL A 13 2.27 -17.81 66.16
C VAL A 13 0.77 -17.97 65.84
N ARG A 14 0.01 -16.89 66.05
CA ARG A 14 -1.42 -16.85 65.71
C ARG A 14 -1.55 -16.84 64.18
N SER A 15 -2.24 -17.86 63.66
CA SER A 15 -2.65 -17.90 62.26
C SER A 15 -3.71 -16.85 61.97
N HIS A 16 -3.33 -15.81 61.23
CA HIS A 16 -4.29 -14.92 60.59
C HIS A 16 -4.94 -15.64 59.41
N ARG A 17 -6.22 -15.92 59.53
CA ARG A 17 -7.05 -16.41 58.42
C ARG A 17 -7.14 -15.32 57.36
N LEU A 18 -6.48 -15.49 56.23
CA LEU A 18 -6.70 -14.73 55.01
C LEU A 18 -8.14 -15.02 54.52
N ARG A 19 -9.01 -14.02 54.64
CA ARG A 19 -10.31 -14.04 53.96
C ARG A 19 -10.05 -13.94 52.46
N ALA A 20 -10.33 -15.00 51.72
CA ALA A 20 -10.39 -14.99 50.26
C ALA A 20 -11.53 -14.05 49.82
N VAL A 21 -11.17 -12.91 49.27
CA VAL A 21 -12.09 -12.03 48.53
C VAL A 21 -12.33 -12.70 47.18
N ARG A 22 -13.53 -13.27 47.01
CA ARG A 22 -13.97 -13.73 45.69
C ARG A 22 -14.28 -12.50 44.87
N LEU A 23 -13.38 -12.13 43.96
CA LEU A 23 -13.70 -11.22 42.86
C LEU A 23 -14.63 -11.99 41.91
N SER A 24 -15.89 -11.60 41.89
CA SER A 24 -16.83 -11.97 40.84
C SER A 24 -16.44 -11.20 39.59
N ILE A 25 -15.81 -11.89 38.63
CA ILE A 25 -15.63 -11.34 37.27
C ILE A 25 -17.02 -11.35 36.63
N ALA A 26 -17.68 -10.19 36.62
CA ALA A 26 -18.83 -9.98 35.76
C ALA A 26 -18.33 -9.96 34.32
N ALA A 27 -18.61 -11.01 33.55
CA ALA A 27 -18.39 -11.04 32.12
C ALA A 27 -19.33 -9.99 31.49
N VAL A 28 -18.79 -8.83 31.13
CA VAL A 28 -19.45 -7.88 30.25
C VAL A 28 -19.46 -8.52 28.86
N VAL A 29 -20.55 -9.17 28.51
CA VAL A 29 -20.83 -9.55 27.12
C VAL A 29 -21.06 -8.25 26.35
N LEU A 30 -20.01 -7.73 25.70
CA LEU A 30 -20.18 -6.73 24.64
C LEU A 30 -20.94 -7.43 23.51
N CYS A 31 -22.24 -7.19 23.41
CA CYS A 31 -22.96 -7.37 22.14
C CYS A 31 -22.34 -6.41 21.14
N ALA A 32 -21.35 -6.88 20.36
CA ALA A 32 -21.00 -6.25 19.11
C ALA A 32 -22.25 -6.35 18.23
N ALA A 33 -23.06 -5.29 18.20
CA ALA A 33 -24.03 -5.13 17.15
C ALA A 33 -23.22 -5.12 15.85
N ALA A 34 -23.26 -6.22 15.11
CA ALA A 34 -22.76 -6.28 13.76
C ALA A 34 -23.57 -5.22 12.98
N LEU A 35 -22.97 -4.08 12.74
CA LEU A 35 -23.44 -3.14 11.73
C LEU A 35 -23.47 -3.96 10.44
N ALA A 36 -24.69 -4.28 9.97
CA ALA A 36 -24.84 -4.89 8.67
C ALA A 36 -24.09 -3.98 7.68
N PRO A 37 -23.21 -4.54 6.84
CA PRO A 37 -22.54 -3.74 5.83
C PRO A 37 -23.63 -3.08 5.00
N LEU A 38 -23.55 -1.75 4.84
CA LEU A 38 -24.37 -1.04 3.88
C LEU A 38 -24.25 -1.79 2.56
N PRO A 39 -25.36 -2.00 1.82
CA PRO A 39 -25.30 -2.68 0.55
C PRO A 39 -24.25 -1.95 -0.31
N ALA A 40 -23.17 -2.65 -0.66
CA ALA A 40 -22.20 -2.13 -1.60
C ALA A 40 -22.98 -1.76 -2.86
N ILE A 41 -22.91 -0.50 -3.28
CA ILE A 41 -23.43 -0.09 -4.58
C ILE A 41 -22.70 -1.00 -5.57
N ALA A 42 -23.45 -1.82 -6.29
CA ALA A 42 -22.85 -2.78 -7.21
C ALA A 42 -21.94 -2.01 -8.18
N ALA A 43 -20.65 -2.35 -8.19
CA ALA A 43 -19.69 -1.72 -9.07
C ALA A 43 -20.16 -1.85 -10.51
N THR A 44 -20.24 -0.72 -11.23
CA THR A 44 -20.71 -0.71 -12.62
C THR A 44 -19.51 -0.69 -13.54
N PHE A 45 -19.38 -1.72 -14.37
CA PHE A 45 -18.30 -1.80 -15.35
C PHE A 45 -18.37 -0.66 -16.37
N ASN A 46 -17.26 0.08 -16.50
CA ASN A 46 -17.06 1.08 -17.55
C ASN A 46 -15.86 0.69 -18.41
N PRO A 47 -16.07 0.28 -19.69
CA PRO A 47 -14.96 -0.16 -20.54
C PRO A 47 -13.97 0.96 -20.90
N LEU A 48 -14.32 2.23 -20.70
CA LEU A 48 -13.43 3.36 -20.94
C LEU A 48 -12.67 3.81 -19.68
N LEU A 49 -13.09 3.31 -18.49
CA LEU A 49 -12.48 3.60 -17.20
C LEU A 49 -12.53 2.35 -16.32
N ILE A 50 -11.57 1.45 -16.48
CA ILE A 50 -11.60 0.12 -15.86
C ILE A 50 -11.07 0.14 -14.44
N ILE A 51 -10.04 0.94 -14.17
CA ILE A 51 -9.40 1.09 -12.86
C ILE A 51 -8.97 2.55 -12.69
N SER A 52 -9.09 3.09 -11.48
CA SER A 52 -8.64 4.46 -11.18
C SER A 52 -7.11 4.56 -11.21
N ASP A 53 -6.58 5.77 -11.46
CA ASP A 53 -5.12 6.00 -11.41
C ASP A 53 -4.55 5.72 -10.03
N GLU A 54 -5.33 5.95 -8.97
CA GLU A 54 -4.96 5.68 -7.60
C GLU A 54 -4.83 4.18 -7.32
N ASN A 55 -5.85 3.38 -7.66
CA ASN A 55 -5.80 1.93 -7.50
C ASN A 55 -4.76 1.30 -8.42
N TRP A 56 -4.52 1.87 -9.59
CA TRP A 56 -3.47 1.39 -10.48
C TRP A 56 -2.06 1.54 -9.88
N ARG A 57 -1.76 2.68 -9.25
CA ARG A 57 -0.43 3.03 -8.71
C ARG A 57 -0.21 2.59 -7.27
N ALA A 58 -0.99 1.66 -6.77
CA ALA A 58 -0.90 1.14 -5.42
C ALA A 58 0.08 -0.05 -5.29
N GLY A 59 1.32 0.09 -5.78
CA GLY A 59 2.31 -1.01 -5.87
C GLY A 59 2.69 -1.65 -4.53
N ASP A 60 2.58 -0.91 -3.43
CA ASP A 60 2.86 -1.42 -2.08
C ASP A 60 1.56 -1.63 -1.27
N SER A 61 0.39 -1.76 -1.94
CA SER A 61 -0.92 -1.91 -1.27
C SER A 61 -1.14 -3.29 -0.64
N MET A 62 -0.33 -4.27 -1.01
CA MET A 62 -0.26 -5.57 -0.35
C MET A 62 1.21 -5.95 -0.16
N SER A 63 1.58 -6.27 1.08
CA SER A 63 2.84 -6.90 1.40
C SER A 63 2.90 -8.34 0.87
N GLN A 64 4.08 -8.94 0.84
CA GLN A 64 4.22 -10.37 0.53
C GLN A 64 3.32 -11.25 1.41
N ALA A 65 3.24 -10.94 2.73
CA ALA A 65 2.43 -11.71 3.66
C ALA A 65 0.93 -11.60 3.36
N GLU A 66 0.45 -10.42 2.95
CA GLU A 66 -0.96 -10.21 2.56
C GLU A 66 -1.28 -10.87 1.22
N VAL A 67 -0.35 -10.84 0.25
CA VAL A 67 -0.50 -11.61 -0.99
C VAL A 67 -0.56 -13.10 -0.67
N GLN A 68 0.32 -13.61 0.20
CA GLN A 68 0.32 -15.02 0.60
C GLN A 68 -0.99 -15.40 1.30
N ALA A 69 -1.43 -14.61 2.28
CA ALA A 69 -2.69 -14.84 2.99
C ALA A 69 -3.89 -14.87 2.02
N PHE A 70 -3.92 -13.96 1.03
CA PHE A 70 -4.95 -14.00 -0.01
C PHE A 70 -4.88 -15.31 -0.82
N LEU A 71 -3.70 -15.70 -1.32
CA LEU A 71 -3.53 -16.91 -2.12
C LEU A 71 -3.93 -18.18 -1.34
N GLU A 72 -3.71 -18.22 -0.03
CA GLU A 72 -4.11 -19.33 0.84
C GLU A 72 -5.63 -19.50 0.95
N THR A 73 -6.39 -18.42 0.79
CA THR A 73 -7.87 -18.50 0.71
C THR A 73 -8.38 -19.07 -0.60
N GLN A 74 -7.52 -19.18 -1.62
CA GLN A 74 -7.90 -19.61 -2.96
C GLN A 74 -7.59 -21.09 -3.22
N ALA A 75 -8.28 -21.68 -4.19
CA ALA A 75 -8.05 -23.08 -4.58
C ALA A 75 -6.79 -23.26 -5.46
N GLY A 76 -6.28 -22.17 -6.05
CA GLY A 76 -5.24 -22.18 -7.06
C GLY A 76 -3.87 -22.66 -6.59
N VAL A 77 -3.02 -22.96 -7.57
CA VAL A 77 -1.67 -23.52 -7.37
C VAL A 77 -0.70 -22.54 -6.68
N LEU A 78 -0.92 -21.23 -6.83
CA LEU A 78 0.07 -20.22 -6.42
C LEU A 78 0.30 -20.13 -4.91
N LYS A 79 -0.61 -20.64 -4.08
CA LYS A 79 -0.45 -20.64 -2.62
C LYS A 79 0.78 -21.40 -2.12
N THR A 80 1.24 -22.42 -2.87
CA THR A 80 2.40 -23.24 -2.53
C THR A 80 3.48 -23.22 -3.60
N TYR A 81 3.26 -22.48 -4.68
CA TYR A 81 4.18 -22.44 -5.79
C TYR A 81 5.39 -21.53 -5.50
N ALA A 82 6.56 -22.05 -5.84
CA ALA A 82 7.81 -21.33 -5.82
C ALA A 82 8.63 -21.65 -7.06
N CYS A 83 9.34 -20.66 -7.60
CA CYS A 83 10.15 -20.81 -8.79
C CYS A 83 11.29 -19.78 -8.80
N ALA A 84 12.15 -19.83 -9.83
CA ALA A 84 13.11 -18.77 -10.10
C ALA A 84 12.40 -17.41 -10.19
N GLU A 85 12.95 -16.42 -9.49
CA GLU A 85 12.26 -15.15 -9.21
C GLU A 85 11.96 -14.29 -10.44
N GLY A 86 12.73 -14.47 -11.54
CA GLY A 86 12.76 -13.49 -12.62
C GLY A 86 13.39 -12.17 -12.18
N GLY A 87 13.15 -11.11 -12.92
CA GLY A 87 13.67 -9.79 -12.55
C GLY A 87 13.38 -8.72 -13.59
N PRO A 88 13.69 -7.46 -13.28
CA PRO A 88 13.59 -6.39 -14.26
C PRO A 88 14.56 -6.65 -15.41
N ASN A 89 14.11 -6.43 -16.65
CA ASN A 89 14.89 -6.61 -17.88
C ASN A 89 15.24 -8.06 -18.25
N GLY A 90 14.46 -9.06 -17.80
CA GLY A 90 14.67 -10.46 -18.15
C GLY A 90 15.96 -11.05 -17.54
N LEU A 91 16.39 -10.53 -16.41
CA LEU A 91 17.49 -11.11 -15.65
C LEU A 91 17.02 -12.46 -15.09
N HIS A 92 17.52 -13.53 -15.68
CA HIS A 92 17.24 -14.89 -15.23
C HIS A 92 17.98 -15.16 -13.91
N SER A 93 17.34 -14.80 -12.81
CA SER A 93 17.82 -15.17 -11.49
C SER A 93 17.52 -16.65 -11.22
N THR A 94 18.47 -17.34 -10.60
CA THR A 94 18.28 -18.73 -10.13
C THR A 94 17.75 -18.81 -8.71
N VAL A 95 17.56 -17.67 -8.05
CA VAL A 95 17.01 -17.60 -6.69
C VAL A 95 15.53 -18.00 -6.72
N VAL A 96 15.20 -19.03 -5.96
CA VAL A 96 13.82 -19.52 -5.84
C VAL A 96 13.07 -18.71 -4.80
N LYS A 97 11.91 -18.17 -5.18
CA LYS A 97 11.01 -17.41 -4.33
C LYS A 97 9.57 -17.92 -4.44
N PRO A 98 8.77 -17.80 -3.37
CA PRO A 98 7.33 -18.09 -3.47
C PRO A 98 6.64 -17.09 -4.40
N ALA A 99 5.56 -17.53 -5.06
CA ALA A 99 4.79 -16.69 -5.98
C ALA A 99 4.34 -15.38 -5.35
N SER A 100 3.95 -15.41 -4.07
CA SER A 100 3.55 -14.23 -3.31
C SER A 100 4.65 -13.16 -3.23
N GLN A 101 5.90 -13.58 -3.06
CA GLN A 101 7.05 -12.67 -3.02
C GLN A 101 7.33 -12.07 -4.39
N ILE A 102 7.30 -12.89 -5.44
CA ILE A 102 7.52 -12.44 -6.82
C ILE A 102 6.46 -11.40 -7.22
N ILE A 103 5.19 -11.66 -6.90
CA ILE A 103 4.09 -10.72 -7.17
C ILE A 103 4.30 -9.40 -6.43
N ALA A 104 4.60 -9.44 -5.12
CA ALA A 104 4.77 -8.24 -4.31
C ALA A 104 5.99 -7.41 -4.76
N GLU A 105 7.11 -8.04 -5.04
CA GLU A 105 8.33 -7.36 -5.50
C GLU A 105 8.14 -6.72 -6.89
N ALA A 106 7.56 -7.43 -7.84
CA ALA A 106 7.27 -6.89 -9.17
C ALA A 106 6.26 -5.74 -9.09
N ALA A 107 5.23 -5.86 -8.25
CA ALA A 107 4.24 -4.81 -8.00
C ALA A 107 4.89 -3.54 -7.44
N SER A 108 5.71 -3.66 -6.40
CA SER A 108 6.44 -2.55 -5.78
C SER A 108 7.43 -1.90 -6.76
N TYR A 109 8.20 -2.69 -7.48
CA TYR A 109 9.21 -2.19 -8.42
C TYR A 109 8.59 -1.36 -9.56
N TRP A 110 7.54 -1.90 -10.21
CA TRP A 110 6.87 -1.25 -11.32
C TRP A 110 5.75 -0.28 -10.88
N ASN A 111 5.53 -0.16 -9.57
CA ASN A 111 4.46 0.64 -8.96
C ASN A 111 3.10 0.36 -9.61
N VAL A 112 2.73 -0.91 -9.66
CA VAL A 112 1.43 -1.39 -10.13
C VAL A 112 0.77 -2.23 -9.03
N ASN A 113 -0.52 -2.01 -8.80
CA ASN A 113 -1.26 -2.68 -7.74
C ASN A 113 -1.13 -4.22 -7.83
N PRO A 114 -0.68 -4.93 -6.78
CA PRO A 114 -0.61 -6.38 -6.77
C PRO A 114 -1.97 -7.04 -7.03
N LYS A 115 -3.08 -6.42 -6.65
CA LYS A 115 -4.44 -6.89 -6.96
C LYS A 115 -4.70 -6.95 -8.47
N LEU A 116 -4.18 -5.97 -9.22
CA LEU A 116 -4.27 -5.97 -10.69
C LEU A 116 -3.43 -7.08 -11.32
N ILE A 117 -2.24 -7.36 -10.79
CA ILE A 117 -1.42 -8.50 -11.22
C ILE A 117 -2.15 -9.81 -10.96
N ILE A 118 -2.71 -9.99 -9.76
CA ILE A 118 -3.47 -11.19 -9.36
C ILE A 118 -4.69 -11.39 -10.27
N ALA A 119 -5.48 -10.32 -10.51
CA ALA A 119 -6.63 -10.39 -11.42
C ALA A 119 -6.21 -10.74 -12.86
N THR A 120 -5.03 -10.28 -13.30
CA THR A 120 -4.48 -10.60 -14.62
C THR A 120 -4.01 -12.05 -14.70
N LEU A 121 -3.31 -12.58 -13.69
CA LEU A 121 -2.92 -13.98 -13.58
C LEU A 121 -4.14 -14.90 -13.64
N GLN A 122 -5.22 -14.52 -13.00
CA GLN A 122 -6.49 -15.25 -13.08
C GLN A 122 -7.12 -15.18 -14.47
N LYS A 123 -7.16 -13.98 -15.06
CA LYS A 123 -7.72 -13.76 -16.39
C LYS A 123 -6.97 -14.56 -17.45
N GLU A 124 -5.63 -14.54 -17.42
CA GLU A 124 -4.81 -15.15 -18.47
C GLU A 124 -4.75 -16.68 -18.34
N GLN A 125 -4.58 -17.20 -17.14
CA GLN A 125 -4.27 -18.60 -16.93
C GLN A 125 -5.06 -19.28 -15.79
N SER A 126 -6.03 -18.60 -15.18
CA SER A 126 -6.84 -19.10 -14.04
C SER A 126 -6.04 -19.58 -12.82
N LEU A 127 -4.82 -19.06 -12.63
CA LEU A 127 -3.85 -19.53 -11.63
C LEU A 127 -4.28 -19.32 -10.17
N ILE A 128 -5.26 -18.45 -9.94
CA ILE A 128 -5.75 -18.14 -8.59
C ILE A 128 -6.77 -19.16 -8.12
N THR A 129 -7.61 -19.68 -9.03
CA THR A 129 -8.73 -20.56 -8.64
C THR A 129 -8.54 -22.00 -9.02
N GLN A 130 -7.65 -22.32 -9.96
CA GLN A 130 -7.48 -23.68 -10.46
C GLN A 130 -6.24 -24.36 -9.86
N PRO A 131 -6.40 -25.55 -9.26
CA PRO A 131 -5.29 -26.35 -8.80
C PRO A 131 -4.68 -27.13 -9.98
N TYR A 132 -3.85 -26.48 -10.78
CA TYR A 132 -3.16 -27.18 -11.87
C TYR A 132 -2.18 -28.21 -11.32
N HIS A 133 -2.27 -29.43 -11.84
CA HIS A 133 -1.27 -30.46 -11.61
C HIS A 133 -0.15 -30.29 -12.63
N VAL A 134 1.06 -30.27 -12.15
CA VAL A 134 2.28 -30.28 -12.95
C VAL A 134 2.25 -31.44 -13.93
N ALA A 135 2.59 -31.16 -15.19
CA ALA A 135 2.80 -32.10 -16.27
C ALA A 135 1.56 -32.68 -16.96
N THR A 136 1.05 -31.97 -17.93
CA THR A 136 0.54 -32.63 -19.10
C THR A 136 1.70 -32.87 -20.08
N ALA A 137 1.87 -34.11 -20.52
CA ALA A 137 2.99 -34.57 -21.34
C ALA A 137 3.08 -33.96 -22.76
N THR A 138 2.43 -32.86 -23.03
CA THR A 138 2.26 -32.27 -24.37
C THR A 138 3.10 -31.01 -24.63
N HIS A 139 3.85 -30.52 -23.65
CA HIS A 139 4.72 -29.35 -23.85
C HIS A 139 6.19 -29.75 -23.72
N ALA A 140 6.98 -29.40 -24.69
CA ALA A 140 8.37 -29.84 -24.94
C ALA A 140 9.40 -29.56 -23.82
N TYR A 141 8.98 -28.94 -22.71
CA TYR A 141 9.89 -28.56 -21.60
C TYR A 141 9.48 -29.11 -20.23
N GLY A 142 8.51 -30.04 -20.15
CA GLY A 142 8.13 -30.66 -18.86
C GLY A 142 7.57 -29.71 -17.79
N THR A 143 7.22 -28.47 -18.16
CA THR A 143 6.68 -27.43 -17.29
C THR A 143 5.20 -27.21 -17.57
N ASP A 144 4.43 -26.86 -16.53
CA ASP A 144 3.03 -26.49 -16.71
C ASP A 144 2.92 -25.25 -17.62
N TYR A 145 2.23 -25.40 -18.75
CA TYR A 145 2.00 -24.33 -19.72
C TYR A 145 1.41 -23.06 -19.06
N HIS A 146 0.49 -23.24 -18.14
CA HIS A 146 -0.18 -22.11 -17.46
C HIS A 146 0.80 -21.31 -16.59
N LEU A 147 1.68 -21.99 -15.87
CA LEU A 147 2.73 -21.35 -15.06
C LEU A 147 3.82 -20.72 -15.93
N THR A 148 4.20 -21.42 -17.03
CA THR A 148 5.21 -20.91 -17.97
C THR A 148 4.74 -19.64 -18.68
N ASN A 149 3.44 -19.52 -18.96
CA ASN A 149 2.83 -18.42 -19.68
C ASN A 149 1.91 -17.58 -18.78
N ALA A 150 2.21 -17.50 -17.50
CA ALA A 150 1.34 -17.01 -16.42
C ALA A 150 0.58 -15.71 -16.73
N MET A 151 1.22 -14.78 -17.44
CA MET A 151 0.64 -13.49 -17.81
C MET A 151 0.46 -13.32 -19.33
N GLY A 152 0.69 -14.36 -20.12
CA GLY A 152 0.55 -14.32 -21.59
C GLY A 152 1.55 -13.39 -22.29
N CYS A 153 2.63 -13.00 -21.63
CA CYS A 153 3.61 -12.07 -22.17
C CYS A 153 4.54 -12.73 -23.18
N GLY A 154 4.53 -12.23 -24.42
CA GLY A 154 5.42 -12.74 -25.48
C GLY A 154 4.96 -14.07 -26.09
N VAL A 155 3.79 -14.56 -25.74
CA VAL A 155 3.20 -15.79 -26.28
C VAL A 155 2.49 -15.46 -27.58
N TYR A 156 3.03 -15.94 -28.72
CA TYR A 156 2.43 -15.78 -30.03
C TYR A 156 2.36 -17.14 -30.72
N ALA A 157 1.28 -17.41 -31.43
CA ALA A 157 1.12 -18.63 -32.19
C ALA A 157 2.33 -18.86 -33.12
N GLY A 158 3.03 -19.99 -32.96
CA GLY A 158 4.19 -20.35 -33.77
C GLY A 158 5.51 -19.67 -33.42
N SER A 159 5.59 -18.88 -32.36
CA SER A 159 6.85 -18.29 -31.88
C SER A 159 7.28 -18.90 -30.55
N PRO A 160 8.59 -19.06 -30.30
CA PRO A 160 9.06 -19.42 -28.96
C PRO A 160 8.65 -18.37 -27.94
N ASP A 161 8.30 -18.81 -26.74
CA ASP A 161 8.04 -17.91 -25.62
C ASP A 161 9.31 -17.09 -25.32
N ARG A 162 9.14 -15.78 -25.26
CA ARG A 162 10.25 -14.83 -25.00
C ARG A 162 10.49 -14.62 -23.51
N HIS A 163 9.55 -15.02 -22.67
CA HIS A 163 9.56 -14.82 -21.22
C HIS A 163 9.10 -16.10 -20.51
N PRO A 164 9.79 -17.23 -20.70
CA PRO A 164 9.34 -18.50 -20.16
C PRO A 164 9.49 -18.55 -18.64
N GLY A 165 8.40 -18.95 -17.97
CA GLY A 165 8.38 -19.15 -16.54
C GLY A 165 7.67 -18.04 -15.77
N PHE A 166 7.07 -18.46 -14.66
CA PHE A 166 6.21 -17.61 -13.84
C PHE A 166 6.87 -16.29 -13.41
N GLY A 167 8.11 -16.35 -12.94
CA GLY A 167 8.83 -15.16 -12.50
C GLY A 167 8.97 -14.13 -13.62
N ASP A 168 9.50 -14.52 -14.78
CA ASP A 168 9.69 -13.62 -15.92
C ASP A 168 8.35 -13.11 -16.47
N GLN A 169 7.32 -13.94 -16.47
CA GLN A 169 5.97 -13.54 -16.87
C GLN A 169 5.41 -12.45 -15.93
N VAL A 170 5.55 -12.62 -14.62
CA VAL A 170 5.04 -11.64 -13.64
C VAL A 170 5.81 -10.32 -13.75
N TRP A 171 7.14 -10.35 -13.83
CA TRP A 171 7.95 -9.14 -13.99
C TRP A 171 7.65 -8.39 -15.29
N THR A 172 7.53 -9.13 -16.41
CA THR A 172 7.21 -8.56 -17.72
C THR A 172 5.78 -8.01 -17.75
N GLY A 173 4.81 -8.75 -17.21
CA GLY A 173 3.43 -8.31 -17.12
C GLY A 173 3.27 -7.07 -16.26
N ALA A 174 3.90 -7.04 -15.08
CA ALA A 174 3.90 -5.87 -14.21
C ALA A 174 4.50 -4.64 -14.89
N SER A 175 5.61 -4.78 -15.64
CA SER A 175 6.22 -3.68 -16.39
C SER A 175 5.27 -3.08 -17.44
N LYS A 176 4.53 -3.92 -18.15
CA LYS A 176 3.55 -3.49 -19.16
C LYS A 176 2.33 -2.83 -18.52
N LEU A 177 1.79 -3.43 -17.47
CA LEU A 177 0.66 -2.87 -16.73
C LEU A 177 1.04 -1.54 -16.05
N GLY A 178 2.26 -1.43 -15.53
CA GLY A 178 2.77 -0.23 -14.87
C GLY A 178 3.36 0.85 -15.79
N ALA A 179 3.40 0.63 -17.10
CA ALA A 179 4.03 1.56 -18.05
C ALA A 179 3.35 2.93 -18.04
N ALA A 180 4.15 4.00 -17.99
CA ALA A 180 3.71 5.38 -18.10
C ALA A 180 4.78 6.22 -18.85
N PRO A 181 5.01 5.93 -20.13
CA PRO A 181 5.95 6.70 -20.92
C PRO A 181 5.41 8.12 -21.16
N ALA A 182 6.28 9.04 -21.59
CA ALA A 182 5.86 10.38 -21.99
C ALA A 182 4.77 10.31 -23.08
N PRO A 183 3.77 11.19 -23.04
CA PRO A 183 2.61 11.14 -23.97
C PRO A 183 2.98 11.25 -25.46
N ASP A 184 4.09 11.92 -25.76
CA ASP A 184 4.65 12.14 -27.09
C ASP A 184 5.65 11.06 -27.54
N SER A 185 5.93 10.07 -26.68
CA SER A 185 6.84 8.98 -27.01
C SER A 185 6.23 8.03 -28.05
N THR A 186 7.09 7.28 -28.75
CA THR A 186 6.67 6.25 -29.72
C THR A 186 6.18 4.96 -29.05
N SER A 187 6.19 4.89 -27.73
CA SER A 187 5.72 3.71 -26.99
C SER A 187 4.25 3.43 -27.24
N PRO A 188 3.84 2.17 -27.47
CA PRO A 188 2.42 1.80 -27.56
C PRO A 188 1.65 2.07 -26.27
N TYR A 189 2.36 2.27 -25.14
CA TYR A 189 1.79 2.63 -23.85
C TYR A 189 1.67 4.15 -23.63
N ALA A 190 2.13 4.98 -24.57
CA ALA A 190 1.99 6.44 -24.47
C ALA A 190 0.53 6.86 -24.63
N TRP A 191 -0.03 7.48 -23.59
CA TRP A 191 -1.40 7.96 -23.52
C TRP A 191 -1.44 9.46 -23.26
N SER A 192 -2.49 10.11 -23.79
CA SER A 192 -2.90 11.47 -23.43
C SER A 192 -4.41 11.58 -23.49
N PRO A 193 -5.04 12.55 -22.81
CA PRO A 193 -6.48 12.80 -22.92
C PRO A 193 -6.92 12.96 -24.38
N GLY A 194 -8.01 12.27 -24.74
CA GLY A 194 -8.57 12.31 -26.10
C GLY A 194 -7.86 11.42 -27.14
N LYS A 195 -6.79 10.73 -26.76
CA LYS A 195 -6.11 9.81 -27.67
C LYS A 195 -6.98 8.59 -27.97
N VAL A 196 -7.08 8.24 -29.25
CA VAL A 196 -7.89 7.14 -29.77
C VAL A 196 -7.07 5.85 -29.80
N LYS A 197 -7.68 4.74 -29.40
CA LYS A 197 -7.07 3.42 -29.47
C LYS A 197 -7.90 2.48 -30.34
N LYS A 198 -7.21 1.82 -31.26
CA LYS A 198 -7.79 0.70 -32.03
C LYS A 198 -7.76 -0.55 -31.15
N VAL A 199 -8.88 -1.22 -31.05
CA VAL A 199 -9.07 -2.51 -30.37
C VAL A 199 -9.94 -3.41 -31.24
N TYR A 200 -10.13 -4.65 -30.83
CA TYR A 200 -10.92 -5.65 -31.55
C TYR A 200 -12.13 -6.06 -30.74
N SER A 201 -13.28 -6.26 -31.40
CA SER A 201 -14.42 -6.90 -30.76
C SER A 201 -14.14 -8.38 -30.53
N TYR A 202 -14.76 -8.97 -29.51
CA TYR A 202 -14.74 -10.41 -29.30
C TYR A 202 -16.18 -10.93 -29.45
N PRO A 203 -16.41 -12.04 -30.17
CA PRO A 203 -15.45 -12.93 -30.88
C PRO A 203 -15.07 -12.51 -32.29
N ASP A 204 -15.72 -11.51 -32.89
CA ASP A 204 -15.70 -11.25 -34.34
C ASP A 204 -14.41 -10.59 -34.83
N ALA A 205 -13.52 -10.19 -33.95
CA ALA A 205 -12.28 -9.46 -34.24
C ALA A 205 -12.46 -8.19 -35.13
N ALA A 206 -13.67 -7.61 -35.15
CA ALA A 206 -13.94 -6.36 -35.85
C ALA A 206 -13.19 -5.18 -35.20
N ASN A 207 -12.74 -4.24 -36.02
CA ASN A 207 -12.06 -3.05 -35.54
C ASN A 207 -13.03 -2.14 -34.78
N ILE A 208 -12.67 -1.80 -33.54
CA ILE A 208 -13.38 -0.80 -32.73
C ILE A 208 -12.40 0.30 -32.36
N TRP A 209 -12.87 1.54 -32.32
CA TRP A 209 -12.11 2.70 -31.88
C TRP A 209 -12.68 3.22 -30.56
N ILE A 210 -11.83 3.30 -29.54
CA ILE A 210 -12.23 3.72 -28.19
C ILE A 210 -11.37 4.88 -27.71
N TYR A 211 -11.87 5.59 -26.68
CA TYR A 211 -11.18 6.69 -26.01
C TYR A 211 -10.99 6.35 -24.53
N PRO A 212 -9.97 5.58 -24.15
CA PRO A 212 -9.69 5.31 -22.74
C PRO A 212 -9.52 6.61 -21.95
N LEU A 213 -10.19 6.71 -20.81
CA LEU A 213 -10.25 7.94 -20.03
C LEU A 213 -9.02 8.17 -19.14
N ASN A 214 -8.19 7.13 -18.96
CA ASN A 214 -6.96 7.25 -18.20
C ASN A 214 -5.86 6.30 -18.69
N GLN A 215 -4.65 6.51 -18.18
CA GLN A 215 -3.46 5.72 -18.53
C GLN A 215 -3.60 4.22 -18.22
N PRO A 216 -4.09 3.78 -17.05
CA PRO A 216 -4.19 2.34 -16.76
C PRO A 216 -5.18 1.63 -17.68
N THR A 217 -6.30 2.23 -18.03
CA THR A 217 -7.24 1.65 -19.00
C THR A 217 -6.60 1.55 -20.39
N TRP A 218 -5.82 2.55 -20.81
CA TRP A 218 -5.02 2.48 -22.02
C TRP A 218 -4.03 1.30 -21.98
N ASN A 219 -3.35 1.08 -20.84
CA ASN A 219 -2.41 -0.01 -20.68
C ASN A 219 -3.09 -1.39 -20.81
N LEU A 220 -4.25 -1.56 -20.19
CA LEU A 220 -5.02 -2.80 -20.28
C LEU A 220 -5.38 -3.14 -21.73
N TYR A 221 -5.80 -2.15 -22.52
CA TYR A 221 -6.06 -2.35 -23.95
C TYR A 221 -4.80 -2.43 -24.81
N THR A 222 -3.66 -1.97 -24.33
CA THR A 222 -2.36 -2.23 -24.99
C THR A 222 -1.87 -3.65 -24.72
N TYR A 223 -2.14 -4.11 -23.50
CA TYR A 223 -1.79 -5.45 -23.04
C TYR A 223 -2.62 -6.53 -23.77
N THR A 224 -3.93 -6.34 -23.80
CA THR A 224 -4.88 -7.24 -24.49
C THR A 224 -5.86 -6.39 -25.29
N PRO A 225 -5.70 -6.28 -26.63
CA PRO A 225 -6.45 -5.31 -27.41
C PRO A 225 -7.87 -5.80 -27.80
N TYR A 226 -8.59 -6.43 -26.89
CA TYR A 226 -9.97 -6.87 -27.08
C TYR A 226 -10.95 -6.07 -26.25
N TYR A 227 -12.05 -5.66 -26.85
CA TYR A 227 -13.13 -4.89 -26.22
C TYR A 227 -14.37 -5.78 -25.98
N PRO A 228 -15.05 -5.65 -24.84
CA PRO A 228 -14.63 -4.91 -23.65
C PRO A 228 -13.66 -5.72 -22.78
N GLN A 229 -12.79 -5.04 -22.03
CA GLN A 229 -11.84 -5.66 -21.09
C GLN A 229 -12.52 -6.02 -19.75
N SER A 230 -13.73 -6.61 -19.81
CA SER A 230 -14.51 -6.90 -18.60
C SER A 230 -13.93 -8.03 -17.75
N SER A 231 -13.16 -8.96 -18.32
CA SER A 231 -12.66 -10.12 -17.59
C SER A 231 -11.69 -9.75 -16.45
N VAL A 232 -10.74 -8.85 -16.68
CA VAL A 232 -9.83 -8.38 -15.62
C VAL A 232 -10.58 -7.60 -14.55
N TRP A 233 -11.57 -6.78 -14.95
CA TRP A 233 -12.42 -6.04 -14.03
C TRP A 233 -13.28 -7.00 -13.17
N ASN A 234 -13.91 -7.99 -13.79
CA ASN A 234 -14.74 -8.97 -13.09
C ASN A 234 -13.93 -9.71 -12.02
N TRP A 235 -12.72 -10.18 -12.36
CA TRP A 235 -11.86 -10.84 -11.38
C TRP A 235 -11.36 -9.91 -10.28
N TYR A 236 -11.06 -8.64 -10.62
CA TYR A 236 -10.67 -7.66 -9.62
C TYR A 236 -11.79 -7.43 -8.60
N VAL A 237 -13.03 -7.20 -9.06
CA VAL A 237 -14.20 -7.01 -8.21
C VAL A 237 -14.56 -8.27 -7.41
N GLN A 238 -14.40 -9.44 -8.01
CA GLN A 238 -14.69 -10.70 -7.33
C GLN A 238 -13.72 -11.01 -6.18
N PHE A 239 -12.46 -10.65 -6.33
CA PHE A 239 -11.43 -10.95 -5.35
C PHE A 239 -11.24 -9.85 -4.31
N PHE A 240 -11.55 -8.62 -4.67
CA PHE A 240 -11.21 -7.44 -3.88
C PHE A 240 -12.41 -6.49 -3.79
N GLU A 241 -12.18 -5.23 -4.12
CA GLU A 241 -13.18 -4.15 -4.13
C GLU A 241 -13.38 -3.57 -5.54
N ASP A 242 -14.30 -2.61 -5.67
CA ASP A 242 -14.45 -1.85 -6.90
C ASP A 242 -13.13 -1.13 -7.26
N PRO A 243 -12.53 -1.42 -8.44
CA PRO A 243 -11.28 -0.80 -8.86
C PRO A 243 -11.38 0.71 -9.11
N LEU A 244 -12.59 1.28 -9.13
CA LEU A 244 -12.82 2.72 -9.22
C LEU A 244 -13.03 3.38 -7.86
N SER A 245 -13.26 2.59 -6.79
CA SER A 245 -13.38 3.12 -5.44
C SER A 245 -12.05 3.67 -4.94
N SER A 246 -12.08 4.74 -4.17
CA SER A 246 -10.90 5.15 -3.41
C SER A 246 -10.61 4.12 -2.33
N PRO A 247 -9.34 3.70 -2.16
CA PRO A 247 -8.97 2.81 -1.07
C PRO A 247 -9.42 3.38 0.27
N THR A 248 -10.07 2.54 1.08
CA THR A 248 -10.59 2.93 2.39
C THR A 248 -9.49 3.25 3.38
N VAL A 249 -8.36 2.56 3.22
CA VAL A 249 -7.13 2.76 3.99
C VAL A 249 -6.00 3.02 3.01
N LYS A 250 -5.33 4.16 3.19
CA LYS A 250 -4.23 4.59 2.32
C LYS A 250 -2.93 4.63 3.12
N PRO A 251 -1.85 4.04 2.59
CA PRO A 251 -0.53 4.24 3.17
C PRO A 251 -0.07 5.68 2.99
N VAL A 252 0.55 6.24 4.00
CA VAL A 252 1.32 7.48 3.92
C VAL A 252 2.78 7.10 3.82
N TYR A 253 3.36 7.33 2.67
CA TYR A 253 4.74 6.98 2.34
C TYR A 253 5.72 7.98 2.89
N ARG A 254 6.85 7.51 3.42
CA ARG A 254 7.92 8.33 3.94
C ARG A 254 9.17 8.25 3.07
N PHE A 255 9.77 9.41 2.86
CA PHE A 255 11.05 9.55 2.16
C PHE A 255 12.02 10.34 3.02
N TYR A 256 13.25 9.86 3.14
CA TYR A 256 14.34 10.55 3.79
C TYR A 256 15.10 11.40 2.79
N ASN A 257 15.22 12.70 3.05
CA ASN A 257 15.99 13.61 2.21
C ASN A 257 17.49 13.49 2.54
N LEU A 258 18.25 12.94 1.61
CA LEU A 258 19.70 12.70 1.74
C LEU A 258 20.53 13.98 1.84
N LYS A 259 19.99 15.14 1.44
CA LYS A 259 20.71 16.41 1.43
C LYS A 259 20.62 17.14 2.76
N ASN A 260 19.51 17.07 3.46
CA ASN A 260 19.26 17.87 4.67
C ASN A 260 18.78 17.05 5.86
N GLY A 261 18.70 15.71 5.75
CA GLY A 261 18.32 14.83 6.86
C GLY A 261 16.86 14.94 7.32
N THR A 262 15.98 15.49 6.48
CA THR A 262 14.56 15.67 6.81
C THR A 262 13.67 14.65 6.10
N HIS A 263 12.39 14.64 6.43
CA HIS A 263 11.45 13.70 5.85
C HIS A 263 10.37 14.40 5.01
N PHE A 264 9.96 13.71 3.96
CA PHE A 264 8.82 14.06 3.10
C PHE A 264 7.79 12.93 3.18
N TYR A 265 6.51 13.31 3.23
CA TYR A 265 5.38 12.38 3.38
C TYR A 265 4.34 12.61 2.29
N THR A 266 3.80 11.52 1.75
CA THR A 266 2.71 11.59 0.77
C THR A 266 1.82 10.35 0.83
N ALA A 267 0.51 10.53 0.64
CA ALA A 267 -0.43 9.44 0.39
C ALA A 267 -0.72 9.26 -1.11
N SER A 268 -0.10 10.06 -1.98
CA SER A 268 -0.27 9.97 -3.42
C SER A 268 0.67 8.92 -4.02
N GLU A 269 0.09 7.89 -4.62
CA GLU A 269 0.83 6.85 -5.34
C GLU A 269 1.64 7.43 -6.52
N LEU A 270 1.08 8.41 -7.22
CA LEU A 270 1.76 9.08 -8.33
C LEU A 270 2.96 9.90 -7.82
N GLU A 271 2.80 10.63 -6.72
CA GLU A 271 3.90 11.41 -6.13
C GLU A 271 5.00 10.48 -5.59
N LYS A 272 4.64 9.39 -4.90
CA LYS A 272 5.57 8.33 -4.48
C LYS A 272 6.39 7.82 -5.67
N TYR A 273 5.72 7.45 -6.76
CA TYR A 273 6.38 6.97 -7.96
C TYR A 273 7.36 8.00 -8.53
N ASN A 274 6.93 9.25 -8.66
CA ASN A 274 7.77 10.32 -9.20
C ASN A 274 9.01 10.58 -8.32
N VAL A 275 8.84 10.61 -7.00
CA VAL A 275 9.96 10.80 -6.07
C VAL A 275 10.93 9.60 -6.13
N LYS A 276 10.41 8.37 -6.08
CA LYS A 276 11.19 7.13 -6.16
C LYS A 276 12.00 7.03 -7.46
N SER A 277 11.38 7.36 -8.62
CA SER A 277 11.99 7.16 -9.94
C SER A 277 12.85 8.35 -10.40
N LYS A 278 12.40 9.59 -10.14
CA LYS A 278 13.06 10.80 -10.68
C LYS A 278 13.94 11.52 -9.69
N MET A 279 13.76 11.28 -8.39
CA MET A 279 14.45 11.98 -7.32
C MET A 279 15.26 11.07 -6.39
N ALA A 280 15.64 9.86 -6.82
CA ALA A 280 16.37 8.88 -6.03
C ALA A 280 17.74 9.38 -5.50
N LYS A 281 18.36 10.35 -6.17
CA LYS A 281 19.60 11.03 -5.69
C LYS A 281 19.36 12.00 -4.53
N THR A 282 18.12 12.40 -4.32
CA THR A 282 17.72 13.35 -3.26
C THR A 282 16.93 12.67 -2.15
N TYR A 283 16.11 11.69 -2.48
CA TYR A 283 15.21 11.04 -1.53
C TYR A 283 15.42 9.52 -1.53
N ARG A 284 15.62 8.96 -0.33
CA ARG A 284 15.56 7.51 -0.09
C ARG A 284 14.16 7.15 0.38
N TYR A 285 13.54 6.21 -0.30
CA TYR A 285 12.23 5.66 0.10
C TYR A 285 12.38 4.79 1.35
N GLU A 286 11.53 5.00 2.36
CA GLU A 286 11.55 4.28 3.65
C GLU A 286 10.31 3.39 3.87
N GLY A 287 9.39 3.35 2.91
CA GLY A 287 8.15 2.57 3.03
C GLY A 287 6.98 3.38 3.58
N PRO A 288 5.85 2.70 3.90
CA PRO A 288 4.75 3.30 4.62
C PRO A 288 5.14 3.67 6.05
N ALA A 289 4.89 4.92 6.45
CA ALA A 289 5.11 5.39 7.81
C ALA A 289 3.90 5.13 8.72
N TYR A 290 2.70 5.27 8.16
CA TYR A 290 1.40 5.00 8.79
C TYR A 290 0.31 4.93 7.73
N TYR A 291 -0.91 4.62 8.17
CA TYR A 291 -2.06 4.51 7.29
C TYR A 291 -3.13 5.51 7.70
N VAL A 292 -3.83 6.07 6.71
CA VAL A 292 -4.97 6.97 6.92
C VAL A 292 -6.24 6.32 6.38
N ASN A 293 -7.34 6.47 7.12
CA ASN A 293 -8.62 5.93 6.74
C ASN A 293 -9.48 7.06 6.14
N SER A 294 -9.96 6.87 4.91
CA SER A 294 -10.80 7.83 4.18
C SER A 294 -12.30 7.50 4.22
N LEU A 295 -12.71 6.42 4.91
CA LEU A 295 -14.08 5.89 4.87
C LEU A 295 -15.13 6.71 5.58
N ASN A 296 -14.75 7.58 6.51
CA ASN A 296 -15.74 8.34 7.27
C ASN A 296 -15.52 9.84 7.02
N PRO A 297 -16.17 10.42 6.02
CA PRO A 297 -16.01 11.84 5.69
C PRO A 297 -16.42 12.78 6.84
N GLU A 298 -17.26 12.31 7.77
CA GLU A 298 -17.72 13.12 8.92
C GLU A 298 -16.65 13.20 10.03
N ASN A 299 -15.67 12.29 10.03
CA ASN A 299 -14.64 12.20 11.06
C ASN A 299 -13.21 12.35 10.50
N VAL A 300 -13.03 13.12 9.46
CA VAL A 300 -11.73 13.41 8.87
C VAL A 300 -11.48 14.91 8.76
N ALA A 301 -10.23 15.31 8.90
CA ALA A 301 -9.77 16.66 8.63
C ALA A 301 -8.73 16.66 7.51
N PRO A 302 -8.68 17.71 6.67
CA PRO A 302 -7.63 17.86 5.69
C PRO A 302 -6.30 18.11 6.38
N LEU A 303 -5.24 17.41 5.94
CA LEU A 303 -3.87 17.70 6.31
C LEU A 303 -3.27 18.60 5.23
N TYR A 304 -3.02 19.85 5.58
CA TYR A 304 -2.47 20.87 4.68
C TYR A 304 -0.96 20.73 4.59
N ARG A 305 -0.40 20.90 3.39
CA ARG A 305 1.04 20.84 3.15
C ARG A 305 1.60 22.18 2.71
N PHE A 306 2.78 22.48 3.24
CA PHE A 306 3.56 23.65 2.91
C PHE A 306 5.01 23.25 2.60
N TYR A 307 5.62 23.91 1.63
CA TYR A 307 7.03 23.78 1.30
C TYR A 307 7.79 24.99 1.81
N ASN A 308 8.79 24.77 2.66
CA ASN A 308 9.68 25.82 3.15
C ASN A 308 10.71 26.14 2.05
N VAL A 309 10.56 27.29 1.42
CA VAL A 309 11.42 27.72 0.30
C VAL A 309 12.84 28.08 0.72
N LYS A 310 13.10 28.26 2.03
CA LYS A 310 14.43 28.64 2.56
C LYS A 310 15.32 27.43 2.80
N ASN A 311 14.76 26.31 3.25
CA ASN A 311 15.55 25.13 3.65
C ASN A 311 15.12 23.83 2.91
N GLY A 312 14.13 23.89 2.02
CA GLY A 312 13.70 22.75 1.21
C GLY A 312 12.94 21.66 1.97
N THR A 313 12.35 22.01 3.13
CA THR A 313 11.62 21.04 3.96
C THR A 313 10.12 21.17 3.79
N HIS A 314 9.37 20.14 4.20
CA HIS A 314 7.92 20.19 4.20
C HIS A 314 7.37 20.29 5.62
N PHE A 315 6.27 21.02 5.74
CA PHE A 315 5.50 21.21 6.96
C PHE A 315 4.05 20.80 6.71
N TYR A 316 3.46 20.07 7.66
CA TYR A 316 2.09 19.59 7.57
C TYR A 316 1.28 19.99 8.79
N SER A 317 0.04 20.39 8.58
CA SER A 317 -0.88 20.78 9.65
C SER A 317 -2.30 20.33 9.35
N ALA A 318 -2.99 19.80 10.35
CA ALA A 318 -4.44 19.56 10.32
C ALA A 318 -5.21 20.76 10.95
N SER A 319 -4.52 21.72 11.53
CA SER A 319 -5.13 22.91 12.14
C SER A 319 -5.48 23.96 11.10
N VAL A 320 -6.75 24.31 11.00
CA VAL A 320 -7.25 25.38 10.13
C VAL A 320 -6.66 26.73 10.54
N SER A 321 -6.60 27.00 11.85
CA SER A 321 -6.05 28.25 12.37
C SER A 321 -4.55 28.39 12.13
N GLU A 322 -3.77 27.32 12.34
CA GLU A 322 -2.34 27.31 12.01
C GLU A 322 -2.13 27.51 10.51
N THR A 323 -2.90 26.82 9.69
CA THR A 323 -2.86 26.96 8.22
C THR A 323 -3.16 28.39 7.77
N ALA A 324 -4.18 29.02 8.35
CA ALA A 324 -4.53 30.42 8.05
C ALA A 324 -3.40 31.38 8.47
N ASN A 325 -2.84 31.18 9.67
CA ASN A 325 -1.74 31.99 10.16
C ASN A 325 -0.48 31.87 9.28
N VAL A 326 -0.08 30.63 8.92
CA VAL A 326 1.08 30.40 8.02
C VAL A 326 0.89 31.09 6.68
N LYS A 327 -0.30 31.00 6.09
CA LYS A 327 -0.63 31.68 4.82
C LYS A 327 -0.56 33.21 4.95
N ALA A 328 -1.02 33.75 6.06
CA ALA A 328 -1.09 35.21 6.25
C ALA A 328 0.26 35.81 6.63
N THR A 329 1.03 35.17 7.53
CA THR A 329 2.19 35.77 8.16
C THR A 329 3.53 35.22 7.71
N LEU A 330 3.56 34.00 7.14
CA LEU A 330 4.77 33.27 6.78
C LEU A 330 4.87 32.95 5.28
N ALA A 331 4.11 33.62 4.42
CA ALA A 331 4.07 33.37 2.97
C ALA A 331 5.43 33.52 2.27
N SER A 332 6.34 34.35 2.81
CA SER A 332 7.71 34.48 2.30
C SER A 332 8.62 33.29 2.63
N THR A 333 8.20 32.43 3.56
CA THR A 333 8.94 31.25 4.00
C THR A 333 8.28 29.96 3.56
N TYR A 334 6.95 29.90 3.59
CA TYR A 334 6.18 28.70 3.31
C TYR A 334 5.25 28.89 2.12
N ARG A 335 5.51 28.14 1.05
CA ARG A 335 4.61 28.02 -0.10
C ARG A 335 3.54 26.97 0.22
N TYR A 336 2.28 27.37 0.13
CA TYR A 336 1.16 26.42 0.28
C TYR A 336 1.07 25.49 -0.92
N GLU A 337 0.97 24.19 -0.68
CA GLU A 337 0.91 23.15 -1.72
C GLU A 337 -0.45 22.42 -1.77
N GLY A 338 -1.42 22.84 -0.98
CA GLY A 338 -2.74 22.22 -0.95
C GLY A 338 -2.94 21.23 0.17
N ILE A 339 -3.95 20.37 0.00
CA ILE A 339 -4.25 19.25 0.89
C ILE A 339 -3.39 18.06 0.46
N ALA A 340 -2.57 17.53 1.38
CA ALA A 340 -1.76 16.35 1.12
C ALA A 340 -2.62 15.07 1.15
N TYR A 341 -3.44 14.93 2.19
CA TYR A 341 -4.41 13.84 2.41
C TYR A 341 -5.32 14.19 3.59
N ASN A 342 -6.33 13.35 3.85
CA ASN A 342 -7.17 13.51 5.03
C ASN A 342 -6.65 12.64 6.19
N VAL A 343 -6.78 13.15 7.41
CA VAL A 343 -6.44 12.44 8.65
C VAL A 343 -7.69 12.19 9.47
N SER A 344 -7.72 11.08 10.21
CA SER A 344 -8.85 10.76 11.08
C SER A 344 -8.86 11.63 12.33
N LEU A 345 -10.03 12.14 12.68
CA LEU A 345 -10.31 12.80 13.95
C LEU A 345 -10.70 11.83 15.06
N ASN A 346 -10.86 10.54 14.74
CA ASN A 346 -11.26 9.53 15.72
C ASN A 346 -10.23 9.42 16.86
N PRO A 347 -10.60 9.68 18.12
CA PRO A 347 -9.68 9.62 19.26
C PRO A 347 -9.17 8.20 19.56
N ALA A 348 -9.85 7.14 19.10
CA ALA A 348 -9.39 5.76 19.23
C ALA A 348 -8.32 5.37 18.21
N GLY A 349 -8.07 6.20 17.18
CA GLY A 349 -7.03 5.96 16.21
C GLY A 349 -5.63 6.17 16.76
N THR A 350 -4.62 5.53 16.13
CA THR A 350 -3.22 5.72 16.47
C THR A 350 -2.81 7.19 16.20
N PRO A 351 -2.30 7.92 17.21
CA PRO A 351 -1.90 9.32 17.02
C PRO A 351 -0.64 9.43 16.18
N VAL A 352 -0.62 10.38 15.26
CA VAL A 352 0.61 10.81 14.59
C VAL A 352 1.22 11.95 15.40
N HIS A 353 2.43 11.73 15.91
CA HIS A 353 3.18 12.71 16.70
C HIS A 353 3.97 13.63 15.80
N ARG A 354 3.97 14.94 16.12
CA ARG A 354 4.73 15.96 15.42
C ARG A 354 5.83 16.48 16.34
N PHE A 355 7.04 16.58 15.82
CA PHE A 355 8.21 17.16 16.46
C PHE A 355 8.78 18.27 15.59
N TYR A 356 9.25 19.32 16.21
CA TYR A 356 9.97 20.40 15.53
C TYR A 356 11.44 20.38 15.90
N ARG A 357 12.32 20.29 14.89
CA ARG A 357 13.76 20.32 15.06
C ARG A 357 14.25 21.77 15.04
N LEU A 358 14.61 22.29 16.19
CA LEU A 358 14.97 23.70 16.41
C LEU A 358 16.16 24.15 15.56
N ASN A 359 17.22 23.33 15.51
CA ASN A 359 18.45 23.64 14.79
C ASN A 359 18.35 23.59 13.26
N GLN A 360 17.30 22.93 12.72
CA GLN A 360 17.09 22.77 11.28
C GLN A 360 15.83 23.49 10.75
N GLY A 361 14.97 23.96 11.65
CA GLY A 361 13.70 24.54 11.26
C GLY A 361 12.80 23.58 10.49
N SER A 362 12.80 22.28 10.86
CA SER A 362 12.11 21.21 10.15
C SER A 362 11.20 20.40 11.07
N HIS A 363 10.21 19.73 10.48
CA HIS A 363 9.29 18.90 11.23
C HIS A 363 9.52 17.41 10.94
N PHE A 364 9.29 16.58 11.95
CA PHE A 364 9.27 15.12 11.87
C PHE A 364 7.93 14.58 12.36
N TYR A 365 7.38 13.57 11.67
CA TYR A 365 6.08 12.99 11.95
C TYR A 365 6.20 11.48 12.08
N THR A 366 5.59 10.90 13.11
CA THR A 366 5.58 9.45 13.30
C THR A 366 4.34 8.97 14.04
N ALA A 367 3.82 7.81 13.64
CA ALA A 367 2.82 7.05 14.40
C ALA A 367 3.47 5.97 15.28
N SER A 368 4.78 5.74 15.16
CA SER A 368 5.52 4.75 15.93
C SER A 368 5.83 5.28 17.34
N GLU A 369 5.34 4.59 18.36
CA GLU A 369 5.68 4.90 19.76
C GLU A 369 7.17 4.68 20.04
N VAL A 370 7.84 3.76 19.33
CA VAL A 370 9.29 3.52 19.43
C VAL A 370 10.06 4.71 18.87
N GLU A 371 9.74 5.17 17.64
CA GLU A 371 10.39 6.37 17.07
C GLU A 371 10.12 7.62 17.92
N LYS A 372 8.91 7.76 18.45
CA LYS A 372 8.56 8.83 19.38
C LYS A 372 9.43 8.79 20.62
N ALA A 373 9.56 7.61 21.26
CA ALA A 373 10.38 7.43 22.46
C ALA A 373 11.86 7.75 22.18
N ASN A 374 12.40 7.23 21.07
CA ASN A 374 13.77 7.51 20.64
C ASN A 374 13.98 8.99 20.35
N THR A 375 13.04 9.64 19.66
CA THR A 375 13.12 11.11 19.40
C THR A 375 13.12 11.92 20.69
N ILE A 376 12.38 11.50 21.71
CA ILE A 376 12.35 12.16 23.02
C ILE A 376 13.64 11.90 23.80
N TYR A 377 14.20 10.67 23.72
CA TYR A 377 15.38 10.24 24.48
C TYR A 377 16.70 10.79 23.88
N GLU A 378 16.86 10.69 22.54
CA GLU A 378 18.09 11.10 21.86
C GLU A 378 18.26 12.61 21.79
N PHE A 379 17.17 13.35 21.87
CA PHE A 379 17.15 14.79 21.73
C PHE A 379 16.63 15.42 23.02
N THR A 380 17.53 15.58 23.97
CA THR A 380 17.30 16.45 25.15
C THR A 380 16.91 17.85 24.68
N SER A 381 16.23 18.58 25.51
CA SER A 381 15.48 19.81 25.29
C SER A 381 16.07 20.93 24.38
N ALA A 382 17.30 20.78 23.92
CA ALA A 382 17.96 21.74 23.04
C ALA A 382 17.67 21.54 21.53
N ASP A 383 17.29 20.31 21.09
CA ASP A 383 17.21 19.99 19.67
C ASP A 383 15.78 19.82 19.13
N PHE A 384 14.83 19.43 19.97
CA PHE A 384 13.42 19.22 19.57
C PHE A 384 12.43 19.81 20.58
N ALA A 385 11.48 20.59 20.09
CA ALA A 385 10.24 20.88 20.80
C ALA A 385 9.19 19.85 20.40
N LYS A 386 8.56 19.20 21.40
CA LYS A 386 7.40 18.34 21.17
C LYS A 386 6.21 19.24 20.88
N GLU A 387 5.79 19.26 19.63
CA GLU A 387 4.54 19.89 19.25
C GLU A 387 3.37 18.92 19.43
N SER A 388 2.16 19.46 19.57
CA SER A 388 0.94 18.70 19.81
C SER A 388 0.71 17.59 18.77
N ARG A 389 -0.05 16.58 19.16
CA ARG A 389 -0.59 15.55 18.24
C ARG A 389 -1.30 16.26 17.09
N LEU A 390 -1.22 15.69 15.88
CA LEU A 390 -2.04 16.12 14.73
C LEU A 390 -3.54 15.78 14.95
N ARG A 391 -4.03 16.05 16.15
CA ARG A 391 -5.44 16.05 16.50
C ARG A 391 -5.88 17.50 16.61
N ASP A 392 -7.10 17.75 16.21
CA ASP A 392 -7.73 19.03 16.29
C ASP A 392 -7.55 19.68 17.68
N SER A 393 -6.92 20.85 17.69
CA SER A 393 -6.81 21.71 18.86
C SER A 393 -8.06 22.59 19.06
N SER A 394 -9.22 22.20 18.47
CA SER A 394 -10.47 22.94 18.64
C SER A 394 -11.12 22.79 20.02
N GLN A 395 -10.49 22.05 20.96
CA GLN A 395 -10.99 21.87 22.34
C GLN A 395 -9.99 22.42 23.40
N SER A 396 -9.41 23.57 23.19
CA SER A 396 -8.78 24.34 24.30
C SER A 396 -9.10 25.82 24.18
N GLY A 397 -10.38 26.12 24.16
CA GLY A 397 -10.91 27.45 24.48
C GLY A 397 -11.70 27.35 25.78
N GLY A 398 -11.02 27.49 26.90
CA GLY A 398 -11.66 27.45 28.20
C GLY A 398 -10.68 27.87 29.30
N VAL A 399 -10.80 29.16 29.65
CA VAL A 399 -10.24 30.01 30.72
C VAL A 399 -8.92 30.67 30.41
#